data_2f882203315de7dfe8a209ae4cd9e2b0
#
_entry.id   2f882203315de7dfe8a209ae4cd9e2b0
#
_cell.length_a   1.000
_cell.length_b   1.000
_cell.length_c   1.000
_cell.angle_alpha   90.00
_cell.angle_beta   90.00
_cell.angle_gamma   90.00
#
_symmetry.space_group_name_H-M   'P 1'
#
loop_
_entity.id
_entity.type
_entity.pdbx_description
1 polymer ?
#
loop_
_entity_poly.entity_id
_entity_poly.type
_entity_poly.pdbx_seq_one_letter_code
_entity_poly.pdbx_strand_id
1 'polypeptide(L)'
;VRTAFCGPCFGAGDVPANNAFSIRHSTRNFPNREGSKVNNGQIASVALMDARSIAATALNKGRLTAATDIDVNFTKPKYYFDSHIYEKRVYNGVGKADPSVEIQFGPNIKDWPSMVPLTDNILLKVVSEIHDPVTTTDELIPSGETSSYRSNPLGLAEFALSRKDPAYVGRAKEVQKAEKAREAGNCPCEAFDELKSVWDEIKKAYPDMNSENTCIGSTIFAVKPGDGSAREQAASCQKVLGGWANIANEYATKRYRSNLINWGMLPFIIDKGELPFANGDYLFIPNVKQAVKDKAKEMKAYVVGDGLKEITLKMDELTDDERTIILKGCLINYYRDSSEE
;
A
#
# COMPACT_ATOMS: atom_id res chain seq x y z
N VAL A 1 3.74 29.13 -14.46
CA VAL A 1 2.44 28.66 -14.00
C VAL A 1 2.22 27.24 -14.52
N ARG A 2 1.80 26.34 -13.65
CA ARG A 2 1.48 24.96 -14.01
C ARG A 2 -0.01 24.68 -13.86
N THR A 3 -0.49 23.67 -14.54
CA THR A 3 -1.88 23.23 -14.43
C THR A 3 -2.21 22.79 -13.02
N ALA A 4 -3.46 22.96 -12.62
CA ALA A 4 -3.96 22.50 -11.33
C ALA A 4 -4.01 20.97 -11.27
N PHE A 5 -3.42 20.41 -10.21
CA PHE A 5 -3.53 18.99 -9.87
C PHE A 5 -3.41 18.81 -8.37
N CYS A 6 -3.74 17.62 -7.91
CA CYS A 6 -3.71 17.33 -6.49
C CYS A 6 -2.26 17.31 -5.96
N GLY A 7 -1.95 18.21 -5.04
CA GLY A 7 -0.61 18.37 -4.46
C GLY A 7 0.07 17.08 -3.97
N PRO A 8 -0.63 16.14 -3.29
CA PRO A 8 0.00 14.92 -2.82
C PRO A 8 0.53 13.99 -3.91
N CYS A 9 -0.15 13.94 -5.05
CA CYS A 9 0.23 13.07 -6.15
C CYS A 9 1.32 13.68 -7.04
N PHE A 10 1.61 14.94 -6.83
CA PHE A 10 2.46 15.74 -7.68
C PHE A 10 3.95 15.65 -7.35
N GLY A 11 4.27 15.52 -6.07
CA GLY A 11 5.64 15.62 -5.59
C GLY A 11 6.62 14.60 -6.14
N ALA A 12 6.14 13.47 -6.66
CA ALA A 12 7.01 12.46 -7.27
C ALA A 12 7.46 12.84 -8.69
N GLY A 13 6.62 13.57 -9.44
CA GLY A 13 6.85 13.90 -10.85
C GLY A 13 7.46 15.27 -11.12
N ASP A 14 7.42 16.18 -10.16
CA ASP A 14 7.92 17.55 -10.32
C ASP A 14 8.57 18.08 -9.04
N VAL A 15 9.78 17.65 -8.81
CA VAL A 15 10.57 18.06 -7.65
C VAL A 15 11.09 19.48 -7.90
N PRO A 16 10.82 20.46 -7.00
CA PRO A 16 11.35 21.81 -7.14
C PRO A 16 12.87 21.83 -6.99
N ALA A 17 13.50 22.82 -7.56
CA ALA A 17 14.92 23.05 -7.33
C ALA A 17 15.21 23.30 -5.84
N ASN A 18 16.45 23.03 -5.42
CA ASN A 18 16.87 23.35 -4.06
C ASN A 18 16.73 24.87 -3.80
N ASN A 19 16.24 25.21 -2.62
CA ASN A 19 15.91 26.60 -2.22
C ASN A 19 14.80 27.25 -3.06
N ALA A 20 14.02 26.48 -3.82
CA ALA A 20 12.89 27.03 -4.56
C ALA A 20 11.76 27.47 -3.63
N PHE A 21 11.06 28.51 -4.05
CA PHE A 21 9.84 28.99 -3.42
C PHE A 21 8.65 28.78 -4.36
N SER A 22 7.67 27.99 -3.91
CA SER A 22 6.44 27.72 -4.64
C SER A 22 5.26 28.45 -4.02
N ILE A 23 4.38 29.01 -4.88
CA ILE A 23 3.09 29.51 -4.45
C ILE A 23 1.99 28.67 -5.08
N ARG A 24 0.97 28.31 -4.29
CA ARG A 24 -0.12 27.48 -4.79
C ARG A 24 -1.45 27.77 -4.13
N HIS A 25 -2.51 27.42 -4.83
CA HIS A 25 -3.85 27.33 -4.29
C HIS A 25 -4.16 25.86 -4.02
N SER A 26 -4.19 25.48 -2.75
CA SER A 26 -4.45 24.11 -2.33
C SER A 26 -5.07 24.08 -0.94
N THR A 27 -6.07 23.24 -0.75
CA THR A 27 -6.68 23.02 0.58
C THR A 27 -5.83 22.10 1.48
N ARG A 28 -4.76 21.52 0.95
CA ARG A 28 -3.91 20.56 1.65
C ARG A 28 -2.46 21.01 1.56
N ASN A 29 -1.93 21.50 2.65
CA ASN A 29 -0.54 21.89 2.75
C ASN A 29 0.12 21.19 3.93
N PHE A 30 0.81 20.10 3.65
CA PHE A 30 1.56 19.34 4.64
C PHE A 30 3.07 19.51 4.38
N PRO A 31 3.93 19.34 5.39
CA PRO A 31 5.37 19.30 5.18
C PRO A 31 5.76 18.26 4.10
N ASN A 32 6.83 18.54 3.40
CA ASN A 32 7.44 17.64 2.40
C ASN A 32 6.54 17.27 1.19
N ARG A 33 5.52 18.05 0.89
CA ARG A 33 4.59 17.75 -0.22
C ARG A 33 5.10 18.07 -1.61
N GLU A 34 6.10 18.92 -1.71
CA GLU A 34 6.68 19.34 -3.00
C GLU A 34 7.65 18.29 -3.57
N GLY A 35 7.62 17.04 -3.08
CA GLY A 35 8.61 16.05 -3.46
C GLY A 35 10.01 16.40 -2.98
N SER A 36 10.11 17.32 -2.04
CA SER A 36 11.37 17.67 -1.39
C SER A 36 11.93 16.43 -0.69
N LYS A 37 13.21 16.18 -0.96
CA LYS A 37 13.92 15.04 -0.42
C LYS A 37 14.67 15.47 0.82
N VAL A 38 14.04 15.43 1.96
CA VAL A 38 14.68 15.73 3.25
C VAL A 38 15.98 14.95 3.41
N ASN A 39 16.00 13.69 2.99
CA ASN A 39 17.17 12.81 3.07
C ASN A 39 18.35 13.24 2.18
N ASN A 40 18.12 14.10 1.18
CA ASN A 40 19.15 14.62 0.29
C ASN A 40 19.48 16.08 0.59
N GLY A 41 19.04 16.61 1.73
CA GLY A 41 19.29 17.99 2.11
C GLY A 41 18.56 19.03 1.24
N GLN A 42 17.58 18.61 0.46
CA GLN A 42 16.80 19.55 -0.36
C GLN A 42 15.90 20.41 0.51
N ILE A 43 15.93 21.72 0.28
CA ILE A 43 15.08 22.71 0.93
C ILE A 43 14.16 23.32 -0.12
N ALA A 44 12.85 23.29 0.13
CA ALA A 44 11.85 24.00 -0.66
C ALA A 44 10.82 24.64 0.27
N SER A 45 10.40 25.84 -0.07
CA SER A 45 9.41 26.59 0.68
C SER A 45 8.11 26.71 -0.12
N VAL A 46 6.97 26.65 0.58
CA VAL A 46 5.65 26.72 -0.02
C VAL A 46 4.81 27.76 0.71
N ALA A 47 4.13 28.62 -0.05
CA ALA A 47 3.06 29.47 0.47
C ALA A 47 1.73 29.17 -0.21
N LEU A 48 0.67 29.20 0.58
CA LEU A 48 -0.69 29.14 0.07
C LEU A 48 -1.14 30.55 -0.30
N MET A 49 -1.70 30.66 -1.50
CA MET A 49 -2.26 31.91 -1.99
C MET A 49 -3.59 31.64 -2.72
N ASP A 50 -4.43 32.67 -2.78
CA ASP A 50 -5.64 32.62 -3.61
C ASP A 50 -5.26 32.64 -5.11
N ALA A 51 -6.16 32.10 -5.96
CA ALA A 51 -5.90 31.93 -7.39
C ALA A 51 -5.65 33.28 -8.12
N ARG A 52 -6.27 34.37 -7.66
CA ARG A 52 -6.09 35.69 -8.27
C ARG A 52 -4.71 36.26 -7.95
N SER A 53 -4.23 36.10 -6.71
CA SER A 53 -2.89 36.53 -6.32
C SER A 53 -1.80 35.68 -6.99
N ILE A 54 -2.06 34.40 -7.26
CA ILE A 54 -1.17 33.57 -8.09
C ILE A 54 -1.12 34.11 -9.52
N ALA A 55 -2.27 34.48 -10.11
CA ALA A 55 -2.32 35.08 -11.43
C ALA A 55 -1.63 36.46 -11.48
N ALA A 56 -1.82 37.29 -10.47
CA ALA A 56 -1.15 38.59 -10.31
C ALA A 56 0.40 38.42 -10.24
N THR A 57 0.85 37.46 -9.45
CA THR A 57 2.26 37.12 -9.33
C THR A 57 2.85 36.65 -10.67
N ALA A 58 2.07 35.82 -11.42
CA ALA A 58 2.50 35.38 -12.75
C ALA A 58 2.58 36.52 -13.76
N LEU A 59 1.61 37.44 -13.76
CA LEU A 59 1.61 38.64 -14.60
C LEU A 59 2.80 39.55 -14.27
N ASN A 60 3.16 39.66 -13.00
CA ASN A 60 4.31 40.42 -12.54
C ASN A 60 5.63 39.59 -12.57
N LYS A 61 5.76 38.69 -13.57
CA LYS A 61 6.97 37.92 -13.86
C LYS A 61 7.51 37.08 -12.69
N GLY A 62 6.63 36.62 -11.80
CA GLY A 62 6.98 35.81 -10.63
C GLY A 62 7.33 36.63 -9.38
N ARG A 63 7.28 37.96 -9.41
CA ARG A 63 7.36 38.76 -8.21
C ARG A 63 6.08 38.63 -7.41
N LEU A 64 6.21 38.24 -6.14
CA LEU A 64 5.07 38.01 -5.25
C LEU A 64 4.17 39.27 -5.20
N THR A 65 2.95 39.15 -5.61
CA THR A 65 2.02 40.25 -5.83
C THR A 65 0.63 39.87 -5.37
N ALA A 66 -0.01 40.68 -4.55
CA ALA A 66 -1.38 40.50 -4.18
C ALA A 66 -2.34 40.86 -5.35
N ALA A 67 -3.50 40.24 -5.43
CA ALA A 67 -4.49 40.56 -6.46
C ALA A 67 -5.01 42.00 -6.37
N THR A 68 -4.92 42.61 -5.19
CA THR A 68 -5.31 44.01 -4.92
C THR A 68 -4.30 45.02 -5.41
N ASP A 69 -3.08 44.58 -5.73
CA ASP A 69 -1.96 45.49 -6.07
C ASP A 69 -1.83 45.70 -7.59
N ILE A 70 -2.72 45.10 -8.37
CA ILE A 70 -2.75 45.23 -9.83
C ILE A 70 -4.15 45.57 -10.33
N ASP A 71 -4.21 46.38 -11.36
CA ASP A 71 -5.47 46.72 -12.05
C ASP A 71 -5.76 45.67 -13.13
N VAL A 72 -6.50 44.64 -12.78
CA VAL A 72 -6.91 43.55 -13.69
C VAL A 72 -8.40 43.28 -13.56
N ASN A 73 -9.02 42.99 -14.67
CA ASN A 73 -10.41 42.55 -14.69
C ASN A 73 -10.50 41.07 -14.32
N PHE A 74 -10.99 40.78 -13.11
CA PHE A 74 -11.22 39.42 -12.62
C PHE A 74 -12.64 38.90 -12.94
N THR A 75 -13.34 39.40 -13.96
CA THR A 75 -14.62 38.85 -14.36
C THR A 75 -14.48 37.38 -14.81
N LYS A 76 -15.49 36.61 -14.53
CA LYS A 76 -15.54 35.19 -14.89
C LYS A 76 -15.49 35.04 -16.42
N PRO A 77 -14.45 34.45 -17.01
CA PRO A 77 -14.37 34.24 -18.47
C PRO A 77 -15.43 33.23 -18.91
N LYS A 78 -15.81 33.29 -20.17
CA LYS A 78 -16.57 32.21 -20.79
C LYS A 78 -15.70 30.95 -20.83
N TYR A 79 -16.29 29.82 -20.49
CA TYR A 79 -15.61 28.54 -20.65
C TYR A 79 -15.38 28.27 -22.15
N TYR A 80 -14.18 27.86 -22.47
CA TYR A 80 -13.82 27.25 -23.74
C TYR A 80 -12.82 26.13 -23.53
N PHE A 81 -12.78 25.17 -24.43
CA PHE A 81 -11.83 24.11 -24.43
C PHE A 81 -10.74 24.38 -25.48
N ASP A 82 -9.48 24.32 -25.05
CA ASP A 82 -8.32 24.44 -25.94
C ASP A 82 -7.43 23.20 -25.78
N SER A 83 -7.38 22.37 -26.81
CA SER A 83 -6.59 21.13 -26.80
C SER A 83 -5.07 21.37 -26.88
N HIS A 84 -4.65 22.55 -27.32
CA HIS A 84 -3.23 22.89 -27.50
C HIS A 84 -2.37 22.71 -26.23
N ILE A 85 -2.99 22.86 -25.05
CA ILE A 85 -2.31 22.62 -23.78
C ILE A 85 -1.85 21.17 -23.67
N TYR A 86 -2.68 20.25 -24.11
CA TYR A 86 -2.40 18.82 -24.06
C TYR A 86 -1.40 18.41 -25.14
N GLU A 87 -1.57 18.92 -26.36
CA GLU A 87 -0.66 18.66 -27.50
C GLU A 87 0.78 19.06 -27.20
N LYS A 88 0.99 20.13 -26.41
CA LYS A 88 2.32 20.61 -26.04
C LYS A 88 2.91 19.95 -24.78
N ARG A 89 2.13 19.26 -23.98
CA ARG A 89 2.54 18.72 -22.68
C ARG A 89 2.48 17.20 -22.56
N VAL A 90 1.70 16.56 -23.41
CA VAL A 90 1.54 15.12 -23.40
C VAL A 90 2.21 14.57 -24.66
N TYR A 91 3.21 13.72 -24.47
CA TYR A 91 3.77 12.96 -25.56
C TYR A 91 2.75 11.90 -26.01
N ASN A 92 2.33 11.99 -27.25
CA ASN A 92 1.47 10.97 -27.84
C ASN A 92 2.34 9.88 -28.49
N GLY A 93 2.53 8.79 -27.74
CA GLY A 93 3.29 7.61 -28.19
C GLY A 93 2.46 6.52 -28.84
N VAL A 94 1.14 6.72 -29.02
CA VAL A 94 0.27 5.70 -29.64
C VAL A 94 0.75 5.38 -31.06
N GLY A 95 1.02 4.10 -31.33
CA GLY A 95 1.56 3.64 -32.62
C GLY A 95 3.03 3.99 -32.89
N LYS A 96 3.75 4.52 -31.89
CA LYS A 96 5.17 4.92 -31.97
C LYS A 96 6.01 4.18 -30.94
N ALA A 97 5.72 2.91 -30.69
CA ALA A 97 6.50 2.10 -29.78
C ALA A 97 7.95 2.00 -30.27
N ASP A 98 8.87 2.31 -29.38
CA ASP A 98 10.31 2.15 -29.63
C ASP A 98 10.91 1.30 -28.51
N PRO A 99 11.13 0.00 -28.72
CA PRO A 99 11.65 -0.90 -27.71
C PRO A 99 13.12 -0.62 -27.34
N SER A 100 13.82 0.24 -28.08
CA SER A 100 15.20 0.63 -27.74
C SER A 100 15.27 1.74 -26.70
N VAL A 101 14.15 2.38 -26.37
CA VAL A 101 14.10 3.46 -25.36
C VAL A 101 14.11 2.86 -23.97
N GLU A 102 15.15 3.16 -23.21
CA GLU A 102 15.22 2.82 -21.79
C GLU A 102 14.29 3.71 -20.96
N ILE A 103 13.54 3.06 -20.05
CA ILE A 103 12.75 3.76 -19.04
C ILE A 103 13.68 4.28 -17.94
N GLN A 104 13.75 5.58 -17.78
CA GLN A 104 14.49 6.21 -16.68
C GLN A 104 13.53 6.68 -15.59
N PHE A 105 13.64 6.11 -14.42
CA PHE A 105 12.83 6.52 -13.28
C PHE A 105 13.31 7.86 -12.71
N GLY A 106 12.36 8.70 -12.36
CA GLY A 106 12.61 9.89 -11.54
C GLY A 106 13.18 9.50 -10.17
N PRO A 107 13.76 10.45 -9.43
CA PRO A 107 14.53 10.17 -8.22
C PRO A 107 13.72 9.50 -7.09
N ASN A 108 12.40 9.69 -7.05
CA ASN A 108 11.52 9.11 -6.04
C ASN A 108 10.63 7.99 -6.58
N ILE A 109 10.93 7.46 -7.77
CA ILE A 109 10.18 6.37 -8.40
C ILE A 109 11.00 5.09 -8.28
N LYS A 110 10.38 4.04 -7.76
CA LYS A 110 10.94 2.69 -7.63
C LYS A 110 9.90 1.69 -8.08
N ASP A 111 10.38 0.57 -8.63
CA ASP A 111 9.51 -0.55 -8.97
C ASP A 111 8.87 -1.18 -7.73
N TRP A 112 7.75 -1.85 -7.97
CA TRP A 112 7.15 -2.75 -7.01
C TRP A 112 8.02 -4.00 -6.84
N PRO A 113 8.12 -4.54 -5.62
CA PRO A 113 8.72 -5.85 -5.44
C PRO A 113 7.86 -6.92 -6.13
N SER A 114 8.49 -8.05 -6.48
CA SER A 114 7.78 -9.21 -7.01
C SER A 114 6.69 -9.67 -6.04
N MET A 115 5.55 -10.06 -6.58
CA MET A 115 4.43 -10.61 -5.82
C MET A 115 4.22 -12.06 -6.25
N VAL A 116 4.23 -12.98 -5.29
CA VAL A 116 4.07 -14.41 -5.56
C VAL A 116 2.61 -14.85 -5.45
N PRO A 117 2.20 -15.90 -6.20
CA PRO A 117 0.88 -16.49 -6.06
C PRO A 117 0.65 -17.12 -4.69
N LEU A 118 -0.62 -17.22 -4.29
CA LEU A 118 -1.02 -17.92 -3.07
C LEU A 118 -0.71 -19.43 -3.20
N THR A 119 -0.04 -19.98 -2.19
CA THR A 119 0.22 -21.43 -2.08
C THR A 119 -0.95 -22.17 -1.46
N ASP A 120 -0.88 -23.51 -1.40
CA ASP A 120 -1.98 -24.33 -0.90
C ASP A 120 -2.31 -24.02 0.56
N ASN A 121 -1.30 -23.81 1.38
CA ASN A 121 -1.42 -23.41 2.78
C ASN A 121 -0.77 -22.05 3.03
N ILE A 122 -1.07 -21.44 4.15
CA ILE A 122 -0.44 -20.21 4.60
C ILE A 122 -0.12 -20.26 6.10
N LEU A 123 1.07 -19.79 6.45
CA LEU A 123 1.49 -19.55 7.83
C LEU A 123 1.65 -18.06 8.06
N LEU A 124 0.85 -17.51 8.94
CA LEU A 124 0.83 -16.09 9.27
C LEU A 124 1.38 -15.85 10.68
N LYS A 125 2.28 -14.89 10.84
CA LYS A 125 2.61 -14.34 12.15
C LYS A 125 1.77 -13.11 12.40
N VAL A 126 1.13 -13.01 13.56
CA VAL A 126 0.45 -11.80 14.01
C VAL A 126 1.52 -10.80 14.44
N VAL A 127 1.66 -9.70 13.72
CA VAL A 127 2.75 -8.72 13.96
C VAL A 127 2.25 -7.38 14.48
N SER A 128 0.94 -7.21 14.59
CA SER A 128 0.30 -6.07 15.28
C SER A 128 -1.12 -6.41 15.69
N GLU A 129 -1.55 -5.86 16.81
CA GLU A 129 -2.86 -6.06 17.40
C GLU A 129 -3.42 -4.70 17.85
N ILE A 130 -4.53 -4.27 17.24
CA ILE A 130 -5.09 -2.93 17.42
C ILE A 130 -6.54 -3.06 17.92
N HIS A 131 -6.77 -2.65 19.15
CA HIS A 131 -8.06 -2.76 19.83
C HIS A 131 -8.91 -1.48 19.79
N ASP A 132 -8.43 -0.42 19.16
CA ASP A 132 -9.24 0.80 18.98
C ASP A 132 -10.51 0.47 18.20
N PRO A 133 -11.64 1.09 18.56
CA PRO A 133 -12.93 0.82 17.90
C PRO A 133 -12.91 1.03 16.38
N VAL A 134 -12.07 1.96 15.90
CA VAL A 134 -11.83 2.24 14.49
C VAL A 134 -10.35 2.56 14.30
N THR A 135 -9.73 1.99 13.28
CA THR A 135 -8.36 2.32 12.85
C THR A 135 -8.43 3.04 11.52
N THR A 136 -7.96 4.28 11.51
CA THR A 136 -7.98 5.11 10.30
C THR A 136 -6.87 4.71 9.33
N THR A 137 -7.04 5.06 8.05
CA THR A 137 -5.98 4.87 7.06
C THR A 137 -4.75 5.72 7.34
N ASP A 138 -4.88 6.84 8.07
CA ASP A 138 -3.75 7.69 8.45
C ASP A 138 -2.94 7.09 9.63
N GLU A 139 -3.56 6.26 10.44
CA GLU A 139 -2.87 5.42 11.45
C GLU A 139 -2.17 4.22 10.80
N LEU A 140 -2.78 3.62 9.77
CA LEU A 140 -2.18 2.53 9.00
C LEU A 140 -0.98 3.01 8.16
N ILE A 141 -1.10 4.21 7.57
CA ILE A 141 -0.04 4.88 6.82
C ILE A 141 -0.22 6.41 6.87
N PRO A 142 0.68 7.18 7.47
CA PRO A 142 0.54 8.63 7.61
C PRO A 142 0.76 9.33 6.28
N SER A 143 -0.28 9.35 5.44
CA SER A 143 -0.23 9.73 4.03
C SER A 143 0.17 11.18 3.76
N GLY A 144 -0.02 12.08 4.72
CA GLY A 144 0.41 13.47 4.62
C GLY A 144 1.93 13.61 4.66
N GLU A 145 2.55 13.04 5.67
CA GLU A 145 4.00 13.12 5.91
C GLU A 145 4.82 12.34 4.88
N THR A 146 4.23 11.26 4.35
CA THR A 146 4.91 10.33 3.45
C THR A 146 4.61 10.57 1.97
N SER A 147 4.04 11.73 1.65
CA SER A 147 3.60 12.03 0.28
C SER A 147 4.71 11.98 -0.77
N SER A 148 5.96 12.26 -0.41
CA SER A 148 7.12 12.18 -1.29
C SER A 148 7.54 10.74 -1.65
N TYR A 149 7.07 9.75 -0.90
CA TYR A 149 7.40 8.34 -1.12
C TYR A 149 6.34 7.56 -1.90
N ARG A 150 5.27 8.21 -2.38
CA ARG A 150 4.12 7.52 -3.01
C ARG A 150 4.46 6.67 -4.23
N SER A 151 5.51 7.02 -4.94
CA SER A 151 6.00 6.24 -6.09
C SER A 151 7.23 5.39 -5.73
N ASN A 152 7.49 5.20 -4.44
CA ASN A 152 8.52 4.33 -3.90
C ASN A 152 7.89 3.39 -2.87
N PRO A 153 7.36 2.24 -3.31
CA PRO A 153 6.60 1.33 -2.43
C PRO A 153 7.39 0.88 -1.20
N LEU A 154 8.67 0.53 -1.39
CA LEU A 154 9.55 0.11 -0.30
C LEU A 154 9.81 1.25 0.69
N GLY A 155 10.10 2.45 0.19
CA GLY A 155 10.33 3.62 1.03
C GLY A 155 9.07 4.07 1.78
N LEU A 156 7.89 3.96 1.13
CA LEU A 156 6.62 4.28 1.76
C LEU A 156 6.28 3.29 2.88
N ALA A 157 6.51 2.00 2.65
CA ALA A 157 6.18 0.94 3.60
C ALA A 157 6.93 1.08 4.95
N GLU A 158 8.10 1.74 4.98
CA GLU A 158 8.84 2.02 6.22
C GLU A 158 8.04 2.86 7.24
N PHE A 159 6.99 3.53 6.80
CA PHE A 159 6.13 4.35 7.66
C PHE A 159 4.83 3.65 8.06
N ALA A 160 4.63 2.39 7.64
CA ALA A 160 3.42 1.66 7.99
C ALA A 160 3.26 1.53 9.51
N LEU A 161 2.08 1.87 10.01
CA LEU A 161 1.74 1.87 11.45
C LEU A 161 2.66 2.72 12.34
N SER A 162 3.51 3.59 11.79
CA SER A 162 4.52 4.34 12.54
C SER A 162 3.95 5.16 13.71
N ARG A 163 2.70 5.62 13.61
CA ARG A 163 2.01 6.36 14.66
C ARG A 163 1.27 5.48 15.67
N LYS A 164 0.96 4.24 15.29
CA LYS A 164 0.14 3.34 16.10
C LYS A 164 0.94 2.24 16.75
N ASP A 165 1.82 1.64 15.99
CA ASP A 165 2.69 0.55 16.40
C ASP A 165 4.06 0.68 15.71
N PRO A 166 4.96 1.53 16.21
CA PRO A 166 6.25 1.80 15.57
C PRO A 166 7.14 0.57 15.36
N ALA A 167 6.93 -0.50 16.13
CA ALA A 167 7.69 -1.74 16.01
C ALA A 167 7.17 -2.68 14.89
N TYR A 168 5.99 -2.39 14.32
CA TYR A 168 5.34 -3.21 13.29
C TYR A 168 6.27 -3.52 12.11
N VAL A 169 6.90 -2.50 11.54
CA VAL A 169 7.77 -2.65 10.35
C VAL A 169 8.91 -3.61 10.62
N GLY A 170 9.55 -3.50 11.79
CA GLY A 170 10.63 -4.40 12.18
C GLY A 170 10.15 -5.85 12.27
N ARG A 171 9.03 -6.10 12.97
CA ARG A 171 8.46 -7.44 13.11
C ARG A 171 8.02 -8.04 11.76
N ALA A 172 7.37 -7.26 10.91
CA ALA A 172 6.96 -7.70 9.58
C ALA A 172 8.15 -8.09 8.70
N LYS A 173 9.23 -7.29 8.71
CA LYS A 173 10.46 -7.58 7.97
C LYS A 173 11.17 -8.85 8.43
N GLU A 174 11.15 -9.15 9.73
CA GLU A 174 11.73 -10.41 10.23
C GLU A 174 10.98 -11.61 9.64
N VAL A 175 9.65 -11.60 9.65
CA VAL A 175 8.85 -12.65 9.01
C VAL A 175 9.11 -12.72 7.50
N GLN A 176 9.23 -11.58 6.86
CA GLN A 176 9.48 -11.51 5.41
C GLN A 176 10.80 -12.17 5.00
N LYS A 177 11.81 -12.21 5.89
CA LYS A 177 13.07 -12.93 5.61
C LYS A 177 12.82 -14.41 5.32
N ALA A 178 11.92 -15.04 6.07
CA ALA A 178 11.56 -16.44 5.87
C ALA A 178 10.86 -16.67 4.51
N GLU A 179 9.94 -15.79 4.13
CA GLU A 179 9.28 -15.91 2.82
C GLU A 179 10.27 -15.70 1.67
N LYS A 180 11.14 -14.72 1.77
CA LYS A 180 12.20 -14.50 0.76
C LYS A 180 13.17 -15.69 0.64
N ALA A 181 13.50 -16.34 1.76
CA ALA A 181 14.31 -17.56 1.74
C ALA A 181 13.56 -18.68 1.02
N ARG A 182 12.25 -18.85 1.33
CA ARG A 182 11.38 -19.80 0.65
C ARG A 182 11.30 -19.56 -0.86
N GLU A 183 11.08 -18.33 -1.28
CA GLU A 183 11.03 -17.94 -2.70
C GLU A 183 12.35 -18.20 -3.44
N ALA A 184 13.47 -18.08 -2.74
CA ALA A 184 14.79 -18.38 -3.26
C ALA A 184 15.15 -19.88 -3.22
N GLY A 185 14.22 -20.76 -2.78
CA GLY A 185 14.44 -22.19 -2.65
C GLY A 185 15.29 -22.60 -1.44
N ASN A 186 15.52 -21.69 -0.50
CA ASN A 186 16.24 -21.94 0.74
C ASN A 186 15.29 -22.34 1.89
N CYS A 187 15.84 -22.90 2.97
CA CYS A 187 15.06 -23.25 4.14
C CYS A 187 14.57 -21.99 4.88
N PRO A 188 13.25 -21.76 5.03
CA PRO A 188 12.73 -20.62 5.78
C PRO A 188 13.17 -20.61 7.25
N CYS A 189 13.33 -21.79 7.85
CA CYS A 189 13.71 -21.95 9.25
C CYS A 189 15.17 -21.55 9.53
N GLU A 190 16.03 -21.52 8.51
CA GLU A 190 17.41 -21.03 8.63
C GLU A 190 17.47 -19.49 8.56
N ALA A 191 16.53 -18.89 7.84
CA ALA A 191 16.44 -17.44 7.72
C ALA A 191 15.72 -16.79 8.92
N PHE A 192 14.92 -17.57 9.66
CA PHE A 192 14.16 -17.12 10.81
C PHE A 192 13.97 -18.28 11.80
N ASP A 193 14.89 -18.39 12.76
CA ASP A 193 15.03 -19.54 13.68
C ASP A 193 13.75 -19.89 14.45
N GLU A 194 12.99 -18.90 14.83
CA GLU A 194 11.72 -19.06 15.55
C GLU A 194 10.72 -19.96 14.81
N LEU A 195 10.78 -20.00 13.47
CA LEU A 195 9.90 -20.83 12.66
C LEU A 195 10.14 -22.33 12.84
N LYS A 196 11.30 -22.76 13.30
CA LYS A 196 11.63 -24.18 13.39
C LYS A 196 10.66 -24.92 14.31
N SER A 197 10.45 -24.41 15.51
CA SER A 197 9.51 -25.01 16.47
C SER A 197 8.06 -24.99 15.98
N VAL A 198 7.66 -23.88 15.35
CA VAL A 198 6.32 -23.70 14.76
C VAL A 198 6.10 -24.70 13.63
N TRP A 199 7.09 -24.86 12.77
CA TRP A 199 7.04 -25.78 11.64
C TRP A 199 6.97 -27.24 12.08
N ASP A 200 7.81 -27.60 13.06
CA ASP A 200 7.81 -28.95 13.64
C ASP A 200 6.47 -29.28 14.31
N GLU A 201 5.84 -28.30 14.99
CA GLU A 201 4.53 -28.49 15.61
C GLU A 201 3.43 -28.74 14.58
N ILE A 202 3.38 -27.93 13.52
CA ILE A 202 2.40 -28.09 12.45
C ILE A 202 2.56 -29.45 11.76
N LYS A 203 3.79 -29.88 11.51
CA LYS A 203 4.06 -31.17 10.84
C LYS A 203 3.58 -32.39 11.59
N LYS A 204 3.37 -32.34 12.89
CA LYS A 204 2.76 -33.44 13.65
C LYS A 204 1.36 -33.77 13.14
N ALA A 205 0.57 -32.78 12.77
CA ALA A 205 -0.80 -32.94 12.26
C ALA A 205 -0.90 -32.85 10.73
N TYR A 206 0.04 -32.14 10.10
CA TYR A 206 0.12 -31.90 8.65
C TYR A 206 1.48 -32.30 8.09
N PRO A 207 1.78 -33.62 8.02
CA PRO A 207 3.13 -34.11 7.64
C PRO A 207 3.55 -33.73 6.22
N ASP A 208 2.58 -33.49 5.31
CA ASP A 208 2.82 -33.12 3.91
C ASP A 208 3.13 -31.60 3.74
N MET A 209 3.02 -30.82 4.83
CA MET A 209 3.37 -29.40 4.79
C MET A 209 4.88 -29.21 4.54
N ASN A 210 5.19 -28.35 3.57
CA ASN A 210 6.55 -28.03 3.19
C ASN A 210 6.68 -26.60 2.65
N SER A 211 7.90 -26.16 2.33
CA SER A 211 8.18 -24.81 1.84
C SER A 211 7.63 -24.53 0.43
N GLU A 212 7.31 -25.55 -0.36
CA GLU A 212 6.76 -25.35 -1.71
C GLU A 212 5.25 -25.06 -1.64
N ASN A 213 4.53 -25.74 -0.72
CA ASN A 213 3.08 -25.66 -0.61
C ASN A 213 2.59 -24.70 0.50
N THR A 214 3.47 -24.02 1.22
CA THR A 214 3.09 -23.15 2.34
C THR A 214 3.86 -21.83 2.29
N CYS A 215 3.19 -20.74 1.94
CA CYS A 215 3.75 -19.40 2.04
C CYS A 215 3.74 -18.88 3.48
N ILE A 216 4.67 -17.98 3.77
CA ILE A 216 4.89 -17.43 5.10
C ILE A 216 4.72 -15.92 5.03
N GLY A 217 3.97 -15.35 5.96
CA GLY A 217 3.82 -13.91 5.97
C GLY A 217 3.28 -13.35 7.27
N SER A 218 3.05 -12.06 7.26
CA SER A 218 2.50 -11.35 8.40
C SER A 218 1.02 -11.07 8.26
N THR A 219 0.36 -10.89 9.38
CA THR A 219 -1.01 -10.37 9.49
C THR A 219 -1.10 -9.37 10.63
N ILE A 220 -2.07 -8.48 10.54
CA ILE A 220 -2.48 -7.63 11.67
C ILE A 220 -3.89 -8.00 12.09
N PHE A 221 -4.19 -7.81 13.37
CA PHE A 221 -5.55 -7.72 13.85
C PHE A 221 -5.91 -6.25 14.10
N ALA A 222 -7.11 -5.85 13.71
CA ALA A 222 -7.69 -4.57 14.08
C ALA A 222 -9.22 -4.69 14.15
N VAL A 223 -9.86 -4.04 15.14
CA VAL A 223 -11.32 -4.13 15.34
C VAL A 223 -12.07 -3.69 14.09
N LYS A 224 -11.74 -2.50 13.56
CA LYS A 224 -12.40 -1.92 12.37
C LYS A 224 -11.43 -1.06 11.56
N PRO A 225 -10.54 -1.66 10.76
CA PRO A 225 -9.54 -0.92 10.01
C PRO A 225 -10.08 -0.33 8.72
N GLY A 226 -9.42 0.77 8.26
CA GLY A 226 -9.56 1.28 6.90
C GLY A 226 -10.51 2.46 6.74
N ASP A 227 -10.82 3.19 7.81
CA ASP A 227 -11.54 4.46 7.71
C ASP A 227 -10.61 5.57 7.21
N GLY A 228 -10.98 6.23 6.13
CA GLY A 228 -10.18 7.32 5.55
C GLY A 228 -10.02 7.23 4.04
N SER A 229 -9.07 7.98 3.47
CA SER A 229 -8.87 8.12 2.02
C SER A 229 -7.64 7.40 1.46
N ALA A 230 -6.60 7.17 2.25
CA ALA A 230 -5.35 6.53 1.82
C ALA A 230 -5.40 4.98 1.87
N ARG A 231 -6.51 4.40 1.42
CA ARG A 231 -6.83 2.97 1.55
C ARG A 231 -5.89 2.08 0.76
N GLU A 232 -5.50 2.55 -0.42
CA GLU A 232 -4.58 1.82 -1.29
C GLU A 232 -3.22 1.68 -0.61
N GLN A 233 -2.62 2.79 -0.16
CA GLN A 233 -1.32 2.76 0.51
C GLN A 233 -1.38 2.00 1.84
N ALA A 234 -2.50 2.07 2.56
CA ALA A 234 -2.70 1.30 3.79
C ALA A 234 -2.66 -0.22 3.57
N ALA A 235 -3.09 -0.69 2.40
CA ALA A 235 -3.02 -2.10 2.01
C ALA A 235 -1.65 -2.44 1.38
N SER A 236 -1.20 -1.67 0.39
CA SER A 236 0.03 -1.95 -0.35
C SER A 236 1.27 -1.94 0.53
N CYS A 237 1.36 -1.04 1.50
CA CYS A 237 2.50 -1.00 2.43
C CYS A 237 2.62 -2.27 3.27
N GLN A 238 1.51 -2.83 3.70
CA GLN A 238 1.51 -4.11 4.41
C GLN A 238 1.97 -5.25 3.49
N LYS A 239 1.44 -5.31 2.25
CA LYS A 239 1.86 -6.32 1.26
C LYS A 239 3.34 -6.24 0.96
N VAL A 240 3.87 -5.06 0.75
CA VAL A 240 5.31 -4.82 0.47
C VAL A 240 6.20 -5.31 1.62
N LEU A 241 5.70 -5.28 2.86
CA LEU A 241 6.38 -5.80 4.05
C LEU A 241 6.11 -7.30 4.31
N GLY A 242 5.52 -8.00 3.34
CA GLY A 242 5.23 -9.43 3.48
C GLY A 242 3.88 -9.74 4.13
N GLY A 243 2.96 -8.79 4.16
CA GLY A 243 1.58 -9.01 4.62
C GLY A 243 0.78 -9.87 3.64
N TRP A 244 0.11 -10.90 4.17
CA TRP A 244 -0.75 -11.79 3.38
C TRP A 244 -2.22 -11.72 3.77
N ALA A 245 -2.52 -11.18 4.94
CA ALA A 245 -3.88 -11.06 5.43
C ALA A 245 -4.04 -9.87 6.36
N ASN A 246 -5.28 -9.42 6.52
CA ASN A 246 -5.75 -8.71 7.70
C ASN A 246 -6.81 -9.55 8.37
N ILE A 247 -6.87 -9.50 9.69
CA ILE A 247 -7.94 -10.09 10.49
C ILE A 247 -8.66 -8.95 11.21
N ALA A 248 -9.97 -8.85 11.03
CA ALA A 248 -10.77 -7.78 11.62
C ALA A 248 -12.09 -8.30 12.18
N ASN A 249 -12.74 -7.56 13.09
CA ASN A 249 -14.13 -7.86 13.42
C ASN A 249 -15.07 -7.33 12.33
N GLU A 250 -14.71 -6.24 11.69
CA GLU A 250 -15.37 -5.70 10.50
C GLU A 250 -14.42 -4.73 9.75
N TYR A 251 -14.66 -4.48 8.49
CA TYR A 251 -13.91 -3.48 7.74
C TYR A 251 -14.66 -2.15 7.70
N ALA A 252 -13.98 -1.04 8.01
CA ALA A 252 -14.59 0.29 8.05
C ALA A 252 -15.20 0.71 6.71
N THR A 253 -14.61 0.26 5.61
CA THR A 253 -15.12 0.52 4.26
C THR A 253 -14.91 -0.67 3.32
N LYS A 254 -15.86 -0.91 2.43
CA LYS A 254 -15.69 -1.90 1.34
C LYS A 254 -14.46 -1.59 0.48
N ARG A 255 -14.10 -0.33 0.33
CA ARG A 255 -12.94 0.09 -0.49
C ARG A 255 -11.61 -0.34 0.12
N TYR A 256 -11.46 -0.29 1.44
CA TYR A 256 -10.24 -0.80 2.06
C TYR A 256 -10.12 -2.31 1.89
N ARG A 257 -11.22 -3.05 2.12
CA ARG A 257 -11.29 -4.48 1.85
C ARG A 257 -10.90 -4.82 0.40
N SER A 258 -11.47 -4.09 -0.58
CA SER A 258 -11.12 -4.28 -2.00
C SER A 258 -9.65 -3.98 -2.29
N ASN A 259 -9.04 -3.01 -1.63
CA ASN A 259 -7.61 -2.75 -1.79
C ASN A 259 -6.75 -3.88 -1.21
N LEU A 260 -7.12 -4.50 -0.08
CA LEU A 260 -6.45 -5.71 0.40
C LEU A 260 -6.48 -6.81 -0.66
N ILE A 261 -7.65 -7.06 -1.24
CA ILE A 261 -7.85 -8.06 -2.30
C ILE A 261 -7.00 -7.75 -3.53
N ASN A 262 -6.97 -6.49 -3.98
CA ASN A 262 -6.16 -6.07 -5.13
C ASN A 262 -4.66 -6.32 -4.92
N TRP A 263 -4.21 -6.33 -3.67
CA TRP A 263 -2.85 -6.70 -3.29
C TRP A 263 -2.70 -8.19 -2.94
N GLY A 264 -3.71 -9.01 -3.27
CA GLY A 264 -3.69 -10.46 -3.02
C GLY A 264 -3.72 -10.83 -1.54
N MET A 265 -4.13 -9.90 -0.67
CA MET A 265 -4.25 -10.15 0.76
C MET A 265 -5.64 -10.67 1.10
N LEU A 266 -5.68 -11.61 2.04
CA LEU A 266 -6.92 -12.24 2.52
C LEU A 266 -7.58 -11.34 3.57
N PRO A 267 -8.81 -10.84 3.31
CA PRO A 267 -9.54 -9.98 4.24
C PRO A 267 -10.38 -10.80 5.20
N PHE A 268 -9.75 -11.44 6.16
CA PHE A 268 -10.45 -12.28 7.14
C PHE A 268 -11.27 -11.48 8.14
N ILE A 269 -12.34 -12.09 8.60
CA ILE A 269 -13.21 -11.62 9.67
C ILE A 269 -13.19 -12.67 10.80
N ILE A 270 -13.10 -12.19 12.04
CA ILE A 270 -13.27 -12.97 13.25
C ILE A 270 -14.39 -12.38 14.09
N ASP A 271 -15.19 -13.23 14.74
CA ASP A 271 -16.29 -12.76 15.58
C ASP A 271 -15.78 -11.90 16.74
N LYS A 272 -16.61 -10.95 17.17
CA LYS A 272 -16.32 -10.13 18.34
C LYS A 272 -16.25 -10.98 19.60
N GLY A 273 -15.32 -10.69 20.47
CA GLY A 273 -15.11 -11.40 21.71
C GLY A 273 -13.65 -11.37 22.13
N GLU A 274 -13.28 -12.28 23.01
CA GLU A 274 -11.87 -12.48 23.37
C GLU A 274 -11.13 -13.09 22.17
N LEU A 275 -10.00 -12.46 21.81
CA LEU A 275 -9.17 -12.96 20.71
C LEU A 275 -8.52 -14.29 21.13
N PRO A 276 -8.57 -15.29 20.23
CA PRO A 276 -7.94 -16.58 20.51
C PRO A 276 -6.42 -16.59 20.31
N PHE A 277 -5.84 -15.47 19.86
CA PHE A 277 -4.42 -15.26 19.58
C PHE A 277 -4.00 -13.86 20.03
N ALA A 278 -2.70 -13.63 20.10
CA ALA A 278 -2.08 -12.35 20.46
C ALA A 278 -0.98 -11.97 19.45
N ASN A 279 -0.47 -10.74 19.57
CA ASN A 279 0.70 -10.29 18.82
C ASN A 279 1.90 -11.19 19.12
N GLY A 280 2.50 -11.75 18.08
CA GLY A 280 3.59 -12.72 18.13
C GLY A 280 3.16 -14.16 17.81
N ASP A 281 1.88 -14.48 17.93
CA ASP A 281 1.37 -15.82 17.65
C ASP A 281 1.41 -16.16 16.15
N TYR A 282 1.50 -17.45 15.87
CA TYR A 282 1.42 -18.01 14.54
C TYR A 282 0.05 -18.61 14.25
N LEU A 283 -0.46 -18.32 13.07
CA LEU A 283 -1.73 -18.85 12.57
C LEU A 283 -1.46 -19.69 11.32
N PHE A 284 -1.77 -20.97 11.38
CA PHE A 284 -1.68 -21.87 10.23
C PHE A 284 -3.06 -22.07 9.61
N ILE A 285 -3.17 -21.84 8.30
CA ILE A 285 -4.43 -22.00 7.54
C ILE A 285 -4.17 -23.02 6.43
N PRO A 286 -4.54 -24.28 6.64
CA PRO A 286 -4.39 -25.33 5.63
C PRO A 286 -5.40 -25.16 4.50
N ASN A 287 -5.04 -25.58 3.30
CA ASN A 287 -5.89 -25.62 2.12
C ASN A 287 -6.58 -24.29 1.77
N VAL A 288 -5.95 -23.15 2.15
CA VAL A 288 -6.50 -21.81 1.92
C VAL A 288 -6.75 -21.54 0.44
N LYS A 289 -5.86 -22.00 -0.42
CA LYS A 289 -6.00 -21.84 -1.88
C LYS A 289 -7.23 -22.54 -2.42
N GLN A 290 -7.48 -23.76 -1.95
CA GLN A 290 -8.68 -24.52 -2.35
C GLN A 290 -9.95 -23.88 -1.77
N ALA A 291 -9.91 -23.43 -0.51
CA ALA A 291 -11.04 -22.75 0.12
C ALA A 291 -11.42 -21.45 -0.65
N VAL A 292 -10.45 -20.67 -1.13
CA VAL A 292 -10.70 -19.49 -1.98
C VAL A 292 -11.35 -19.91 -3.31
N LYS A 293 -10.88 -20.99 -3.96
CA LYS A 293 -11.49 -21.53 -5.19
C LYS A 293 -12.93 -22.00 -4.98
N ASP A 294 -13.19 -22.68 -3.87
CA ASP A 294 -14.49 -23.28 -3.55
C ASP A 294 -15.50 -22.28 -2.98
N LYS A 295 -15.14 -20.98 -2.92
CA LYS A 295 -16.00 -19.92 -2.39
C LYS A 295 -16.38 -20.14 -0.92
N ALA A 296 -15.49 -20.73 -0.16
CA ALA A 296 -15.71 -20.98 1.27
C ALA A 296 -15.88 -19.65 2.02
N LYS A 297 -16.93 -19.54 2.81
CA LYS A 297 -17.19 -18.37 3.67
C LYS A 297 -16.49 -18.48 5.02
N GLU A 298 -16.13 -19.69 5.42
CA GLU A 298 -15.45 -20.00 6.66
C GLU A 298 -14.27 -20.92 6.37
N MET A 299 -13.18 -20.69 7.06
CA MET A 299 -11.94 -21.44 6.95
C MET A 299 -11.45 -21.84 8.32
N LYS A 300 -11.03 -23.07 8.46
CA LYS A 300 -10.31 -23.52 9.64
C LYS A 300 -8.92 -22.92 9.64
N ALA A 301 -8.53 -22.39 10.77
CA ALA A 301 -7.20 -21.94 11.05
C ALA A 301 -6.76 -22.46 12.42
N TYR A 302 -5.49 -22.49 12.69
CA TYR A 302 -4.93 -22.98 13.93
C TYR A 302 -3.96 -21.97 14.51
N VAL A 303 -4.18 -21.61 15.77
CA VAL A 303 -3.14 -20.92 16.56
C VAL A 303 -2.13 -21.98 16.95
N VAL A 304 -0.86 -21.76 16.56
CA VAL A 304 0.24 -22.70 16.79
C VAL A 304 0.92 -22.36 18.11
N GLY A 305 0.88 -23.29 19.03
CA GLY A 305 1.50 -23.16 20.34
C GLY A 305 1.99 -24.53 20.83
N ASP A 306 1.66 -24.92 22.05
CA ASP A 306 1.78 -26.29 22.53
C ASP A 306 0.60 -27.11 21.99
N GLY A 307 0.68 -27.49 20.72
CA GLY A 307 -0.40 -28.03 19.91
C GLY A 307 -1.04 -27.02 18.97
N LEU A 308 -2.07 -27.48 18.25
CA LEU A 308 -2.84 -26.67 17.30
C LEU A 308 -4.23 -26.37 17.88
N LYS A 309 -4.46 -25.12 18.27
CA LYS A 309 -5.78 -24.65 18.73
C LYS A 309 -6.61 -24.20 17.54
N GLU A 310 -7.68 -24.95 17.23
CA GLU A 310 -8.57 -24.62 16.12
C GLU A 310 -9.34 -23.32 16.36
N ILE A 311 -9.40 -22.47 15.34
CA ILE A 311 -10.21 -21.27 15.25
C ILE A 311 -10.88 -21.20 13.89
N THR A 312 -11.96 -20.43 13.78
CA THR A 312 -12.64 -20.18 12.51
C THR A 312 -12.40 -18.75 12.04
N LEU A 313 -11.87 -18.59 10.83
CA LEU A 313 -11.80 -17.30 10.14
C LEU A 313 -12.89 -17.26 9.07
N LYS A 314 -13.57 -16.13 8.97
CA LYS A 314 -14.61 -15.88 7.98
C LYS A 314 -14.10 -14.99 6.87
N MET A 315 -14.71 -15.06 5.71
CA MET A 315 -14.43 -14.17 4.60
C MET A 315 -15.76 -13.86 3.90
N ASP A 316 -16.04 -12.56 3.74
CA ASP A 316 -17.21 -12.13 2.96
C ASP A 316 -17.11 -12.61 1.53
N GLU A 317 -18.27 -12.68 0.86
CA GLU A 317 -18.36 -13.08 -0.53
C GLU A 317 -17.40 -12.29 -1.43
N LEU A 318 -16.67 -13.04 -2.25
CA LEU A 318 -15.75 -12.54 -3.25
C LEU A 318 -16.33 -12.77 -4.65
N THR A 319 -16.12 -11.83 -5.56
CA THR A 319 -16.36 -12.05 -6.99
C THR A 319 -15.37 -13.06 -7.57
N ASP A 320 -15.62 -13.59 -8.76
CA ASP A 320 -14.70 -14.51 -9.43
C ASP A 320 -13.35 -13.84 -9.74
N ASP A 321 -13.38 -12.56 -10.15
CA ASP A 321 -12.16 -11.76 -10.37
C ASP A 321 -11.37 -11.54 -9.08
N GLU A 322 -12.04 -11.16 -7.98
CA GLU A 322 -11.40 -10.98 -6.66
C GLU A 322 -10.70 -12.26 -6.20
N ARG A 323 -11.32 -13.41 -6.40
CA ARG A 323 -10.68 -14.71 -6.11
C ARG A 323 -9.45 -14.95 -6.97
N THR A 324 -9.57 -14.71 -8.27
CA THR A 324 -8.45 -14.87 -9.20
C THR A 324 -7.28 -13.95 -8.85
N ILE A 325 -7.56 -12.71 -8.47
CA ILE A 325 -6.54 -11.75 -8.00
C ILE A 325 -5.80 -12.27 -6.78
N ILE A 326 -6.54 -12.76 -5.78
CA ILE A 326 -5.94 -13.36 -4.56
C ILE A 326 -5.06 -14.56 -4.93
N LEU A 327 -5.57 -15.46 -5.77
CA LEU A 327 -4.84 -16.66 -6.19
C LEU A 327 -3.56 -16.33 -6.98
N LYS A 328 -3.59 -15.29 -7.81
CA LYS A 328 -2.42 -14.80 -8.57
C LYS A 328 -1.47 -13.93 -7.76
N GLY A 329 -1.82 -13.58 -6.52
CA GLY A 329 -0.99 -12.84 -5.58
C GLY A 329 -1.16 -11.32 -5.62
N CYS A 330 -1.66 -10.74 -6.71
CA CYS A 330 -2.08 -9.33 -6.79
C CYS A 330 -2.73 -9.01 -8.13
N LEU A 331 -3.34 -7.83 -8.23
CA LEU A 331 -3.97 -7.30 -9.44
C LEU A 331 -2.97 -7.08 -10.59
N ILE A 332 -1.72 -6.75 -10.27
CA ILE A 332 -0.66 -6.58 -11.30
C ILE A 332 -0.43 -7.90 -12.04
N ASN A 333 -0.31 -9.00 -11.30
CA ASN A 333 -0.14 -10.33 -11.88
C ASN A 333 -1.39 -10.76 -12.67
N TYR A 334 -2.59 -10.43 -12.16
CA TYR A 334 -3.84 -10.72 -12.85
C TYR A 334 -3.87 -10.12 -14.25
N TYR A 335 -3.52 -8.84 -14.42
CA TYR A 335 -3.51 -8.19 -15.71
C TYR A 335 -2.34 -8.61 -16.60
N ARG A 336 -1.16 -8.85 -16.03
CA ARG A 336 -0.01 -9.36 -16.80
C ARG A 336 -0.37 -10.66 -17.50
N ASP A 337 -0.88 -11.62 -16.73
CA ASP A 337 -1.18 -12.96 -17.25
C ASP A 337 -2.37 -12.94 -18.21
N SER A 338 -3.30 -11.97 -18.06
CA SER A 338 -4.44 -11.80 -19.01
C SER A 338 -4.04 -11.13 -20.33
N SER A 339 -2.88 -10.47 -20.39
CA SER A 339 -2.37 -9.85 -21.61
C SER A 339 -1.50 -10.78 -22.45
N GLU A 340 -1.15 -11.95 -21.89
CA GLU A 340 -0.37 -13.00 -22.60
C GLU A 340 -1.28 -14.07 -23.23
N GLU A 341 -2.59 -14.08 -22.91
CA GLU A 341 -3.63 -14.88 -23.56
C GLU A 341 -4.28 -14.10 -24.73
#